data_ba399b0cd2a11893ec362bee7ab89d37
#
_entry.id   ba399b0cd2a11893ec362bee7ab89d37
#
_cell.length_a   1.000
_cell.length_b   1.000
_cell.length_c   1.000
_cell.angle_alpha   90.00
_cell.angle_beta   90.00
_cell.angle_gamma   90.00
#
_symmetry.space_group_name_H-M   'P 1'
#
loop_
_entity.id
_entity.type
_entity.pdbx_description
1 polymer ?
#
loop_
_entity_poly.entity_id
_entity_poly.type
_entity_poly.pdbx_seq_one_letter_code
_entity_poly.pdbx_strand_id
1 'polypeptide(L)'
;MRPLIYSELEAKSRGIGWHRTGENIKYYRNNLDQDGQSLFSLSWTFCFPHSMDTCYFAHCYPYTYSNLQDYLAGITSDPERSRYCKIRVLCHSLAGNRVYVLTITNPSPATDRPIRKKAVIVTARVHPGETNSSWVMKGFLDFLLSPSNDARVLRDSLVFKVVPMLNPDGVIVGNYRCSLTGRDLNRNYKSRLKDSFPSIWFTRNMIRR
;
A
#
# COMPACT_ATOMS: atom_id res chain seq x y z
N MET A 1 -0.60 -7.48 -20.17
CA MET A 1 -0.73 -8.09 -18.81
C MET A 1 -2.10 -8.73 -18.73
N ARG A 2 -2.20 -10.00 -18.28
CA ARG A 2 -3.51 -10.68 -18.14
C ARG A 2 -4.29 -10.09 -16.97
N PRO A 3 -5.59 -9.81 -17.09
CA PRO A 3 -6.43 -9.41 -15.97
C PRO A 3 -6.52 -10.52 -14.92
N LEU A 4 -6.92 -10.16 -13.72
CA LEU A 4 -7.24 -11.08 -12.63
C LEU A 4 -8.73 -11.29 -12.57
N ILE A 5 -9.13 -12.51 -12.23
CA ILE A 5 -10.51 -12.85 -11.90
C ILE A 5 -10.59 -13.41 -10.47
N TYR A 6 -11.72 -13.19 -9.84
CA TYR A 6 -12.19 -13.88 -8.65
C TYR A 6 -13.61 -14.32 -8.89
N SER A 7 -13.90 -15.61 -8.76
CA SER A 7 -15.21 -16.21 -8.81
C SER A 7 -15.63 -16.59 -7.39
N GLU A 8 -16.81 -16.18 -6.96
CA GLU A 8 -17.31 -16.52 -5.63
C GLU A 8 -17.53 -18.03 -5.47
N LEU A 9 -18.08 -18.69 -6.51
CA LEU A 9 -18.30 -20.13 -6.48
C LEU A 9 -16.99 -20.92 -6.49
N GLU A 10 -15.98 -20.54 -7.30
CA GLU A 10 -14.67 -21.18 -7.28
C GLU A 10 -13.98 -21.03 -5.92
N ALA A 11 -14.04 -19.82 -5.35
CA ALA A 11 -13.46 -19.55 -4.04
C ALA A 11 -14.12 -20.40 -2.94
N LYS A 12 -15.45 -20.49 -2.96
CA LYS A 12 -16.22 -21.24 -1.95
C LYS A 12 -16.09 -22.76 -2.10
N SER A 13 -16.13 -23.27 -3.35
CA SER A 13 -16.20 -24.72 -3.59
C SER A 13 -14.82 -25.38 -3.72
N ARG A 14 -13.82 -24.65 -4.23
CA ARG A 14 -12.50 -25.17 -4.58
C ARG A 14 -11.33 -24.42 -3.92
N GLY A 15 -11.59 -23.35 -3.17
CA GLY A 15 -10.58 -22.50 -2.56
C GLY A 15 -9.74 -21.71 -3.56
N ILE A 16 -10.20 -21.54 -4.81
CA ILE A 16 -9.50 -20.81 -5.86
C ILE A 16 -9.86 -19.33 -5.74
N GLY A 17 -8.92 -18.53 -5.28
CA GLY A 17 -9.07 -17.09 -5.17
C GLY A 17 -8.66 -16.34 -6.45
N TRP A 18 -8.16 -15.12 -6.29
CA TRP A 18 -7.70 -14.28 -7.39
C TRP A 18 -6.61 -14.96 -8.21
N HIS A 19 -6.80 -15.06 -9.52
CA HIS A 19 -5.81 -15.61 -10.45
C HIS A 19 -5.90 -14.93 -11.81
N ARG A 20 -4.80 -15.02 -12.59
CA ARG A 20 -4.73 -14.39 -13.92
C ARG A 20 -5.38 -15.26 -14.98
N THR A 21 -6.23 -14.61 -15.80
CA THR A 21 -6.96 -15.28 -16.87
C THR A 21 -7.09 -14.36 -18.10
N GLY A 22 -7.75 -14.86 -19.13
CA GLY A 22 -8.04 -14.14 -20.36
C GLY A 22 -7.05 -14.43 -21.48
N GLU A 23 -7.58 -14.37 -22.68
CA GLU A 23 -6.89 -14.57 -23.96
C GLU A 23 -7.14 -13.38 -24.88
N ASN A 24 -6.44 -13.30 -26.00
CA ASN A 24 -6.62 -12.25 -27.01
C ASN A 24 -6.61 -10.83 -26.43
N ILE A 25 -5.73 -10.60 -25.47
CA ILE A 25 -5.65 -9.32 -24.76
C ILE A 25 -5.12 -8.24 -25.71
N LYS A 26 -5.90 -7.17 -25.90
CA LYS A 26 -5.56 -6.04 -26.74
C LYS A 26 -5.72 -4.74 -25.96
N TYR A 27 -4.76 -3.85 -26.11
CA TYR A 27 -4.83 -2.48 -25.61
C TYR A 27 -4.60 -1.54 -26.79
N TYR A 28 -5.60 -0.72 -27.10
CA TYR A 28 -5.59 0.12 -28.29
C TYR A 28 -6.31 1.44 -28.05
N ARG A 29 -5.92 2.45 -28.80
CA ARG A 29 -6.65 3.73 -28.85
C ARG A 29 -8.02 3.47 -29.44
N ASN A 30 -9.08 3.94 -28.77
CA ASN A 30 -10.42 3.92 -29.32
C ASN A 30 -10.74 5.26 -30.03
N ASN A 31 -11.91 5.33 -30.67
CA ASN A 31 -12.34 6.52 -31.40
C ASN A 31 -13.10 7.53 -30.52
N LEU A 32 -13.06 7.35 -29.18
CA LEU A 32 -13.68 8.26 -28.24
C LEU A 32 -12.62 9.23 -27.72
N ASP A 33 -12.93 10.52 -27.85
CA ASP A 33 -12.13 11.58 -27.22
C ASP A 33 -12.97 12.23 -26.12
N GLN A 34 -12.39 12.41 -24.96
CA GLN A 34 -12.99 13.12 -23.84
C GLN A 34 -12.08 14.30 -23.48
N ASP A 35 -12.64 15.52 -23.51
CA ASP A 35 -11.93 16.76 -23.20
C ASP A 35 -10.62 16.93 -23.97
N GLY A 36 -10.59 16.51 -25.24
CA GLY A 36 -9.40 16.57 -26.09
C GLY A 36 -8.34 15.52 -25.78
N GLN A 37 -8.63 14.57 -24.91
CA GLN A 37 -7.75 13.45 -24.61
C GLN A 37 -8.25 12.17 -25.25
N SER A 38 -7.34 11.48 -25.95
CA SER A 38 -7.62 10.18 -26.54
C SER A 38 -7.85 9.13 -25.48
N LEU A 39 -8.95 8.40 -25.57
CA LEU A 39 -9.25 7.27 -24.71
C LEU A 39 -8.69 5.98 -25.29
N PHE A 40 -8.35 5.04 -24.41
CA PHE A 40 -7.85 3.72 -24.75
C PHE A 40 -8.75 2.64 -24.20
N SER A 41 -8.89 1.56 -24.96
CA SER A 41 -9.68 0.39 -24.59
C SER A 41 -8.76 -0.79 -24.30
N LEU A 42 -9.09 -1.54 -23.26
CA LEU A 42 -8.55 -2.85 -22.99
C LEU A 42 -9.63 -3.88 -23.26
N SER A 43 -9.37 -4.85 -24.11
CA SER A 43 -10.26 -5.96 -24.42
C SER A 43 -9.55 -7.30 -24.20
N TRP A 44 -10.33 -8.30 -23.82
CA TRP A 44 -9.85 -9.68 -23.71
C TRP A 44 -11.02 -10.66 -23.89
N THR A 45 -10.70 -11.88 -24.27
CA THR A 45 -11.64 -13.00 -24.35
C THR A 45 -11.60 -13.77 -23.03
N PHE A 46 -12.76 -14.12 -22.51
CA PHE A 46 -12.91 -14.79 -21.23
C PHE A 46 -14.14 -15.70 -21.22
N CYS A 47 -14.07 -16.85 -20.54
CA CYS A 47 -15.20 -17.73 -20.26
C CYS A 47 -15.51 -17.70 -18.77
N PHE A 48 -16.77 -17.46 -18.42
CA PHE A 48 -17.23 -17.57 -17.03
C PHE A 48 -17.16 -19.03 -16.57
N PRO A 49 -16.57 -19.33 -15.39
CA PRO A 49 -16.37 -20.71 -14.95
C PRO A 49 -17.69 -21.41 -14.59
N HIS A 50 -18.70 -20.67 -14.13
CA HIS A 50 -19.99 -21.20 -13.70
C HIS A 50 -21.14 -20.32 -14.13
N SER A 51 -22.32 -20.94 -14.30
CA SER A 51 -23.60 -20.22 -14.43
C SER A 51 -24.04 -19.70 -13.06
N MET A 52 -24.72 -18.55 -13.02
CA MET A 52 -25.24 -17.92 -11.80
C MET A 52 -24.14 -17.59 -10.76
N ASP A 53 -22.95 -17.30 -11.21
CA ASP A 53 -21.83 -16.91 -10.38
C ASP A 53 -21.59 -15.40 -10.39
N THR A 54 -21.03 -14.85 -9.32
CA THR A 54 -20.53 -13.49 -9.26
C THR A 54 -19.02 -13.49 -9.47
N CYS A 55 -18.58 -12.82 -10.53
CA CYS A 55 -17.17 -12.70 -10.87
C CYS A 55 -16.70 -11.26 -10.79
N TYR A 56 -15.50 -11.07 -10.22
CA TYR A 56 -14.82 -9.77 -10.13
C TYR A 56 -13.57 -9.78 -10.97
N PHE A 57 -13.27 -8.63 -11.60
CA PHE A 57 -12.04 -8.44 -12.35
C PHE A 57 -11.16 -7.36 -11.72
N ALA A 58 -9.85 -7.56 -11.74
CA ALA A 58 -8.89 -6.57 -11.26
C ALA A 58 -7.64 -6.53 -12.15
N HIS A 59 -6.99 -5.38 -12.20
CA HIS A 59 -5.72 -5.21 -12.91
C HIS A 59 -4.51 -5.66 -12.06
N CYS A 60 -4.63 -5.59 -10.73
CA CYS A 60 -3.63 -6.00 -9.75
C CYS A 60 -4.29 -6.79 -8.64
N TYR A 61 -3.56 -7.72 -8.02
CA TYR A 61 -4.06 -8.41 -6.82
C TYR A 61 -4.53 -7.39 -5.78
N PRO A 62 -5.76 -7.50 -5.28
CA PRO A 62 -6.26 -6.60 -4.24
C PRO A 62 -5.35 -6.60 -3.01
N TYR A 63 -5.21 -5.44 -2.40
CA TYR A 63 -4.55 -5.25 -1.12
C TYR A 63 -5.38 -4.26 -0.31
N THR A 64 -6.12 -4.79 0.67
CA THR A 64 -7.07 -4.04 1.49
C THR A 64 -6.40 -3.40 2.71
N TYR A 65 -7.13 -2.53 3.40
CA TYR A 65 -6.69 -2.02 4.69
C TYR A 65 -6.60 -3.13 5.76
N SER A 66 -7.51 -4.12 5.72
CA SER A 66 -7.45 -5.31 6.59
C SER A 66 -6.18 -6.13 6.34
N ASN A 67 -5.80 -6.35 5.07
CA ASN A 67 -4.54 -7.03 4.76
C ASN A 67 -3.32 -6.31 5.35
N LEU A 68 -3.32 -4.97 5.34
CA LEU A 68 -2.27 -4.20 6.01
C LEU A 68 -2.28 -4.43 7.52
N GLN A 69 -3.45 -4.38 8.16
CA GLN A 69 -3.57 -4.58 9.61
C GLN A 69 -3.09 -5.97 10.03
N ASP A 70 -3.50 -7.02 9.31
CA ASP A 70 -3.08 -8.40 9.55
C ASP A 70 -1.56 -8.56 9.38
N TYR A 71 -1.00 -7.95 8.33
CA TYR A 71 0.45 -7.96 8.10
C TYR A 71 1.22 -7.28 9.24
N LEU A 72 0.73 -6.11 9.71
CA LEU A 72 1.37 -5.38 10.81
C LEU A 72 1.23 -6.13 12.14
N ALA A 73 0.10 -6.80 12.38
CA ALA A 73 -0.09 -7.67 13.54
C ALA A 73 0.90 -8.84 13.51
N GLY A 74 1.11 -9.46 12.34
CA GLY A 74 2.12 -10.51 12.16
C GLY A 74 3.54 -10.04 12.49
N ILE A 75 3.92 -8.81 12.10
CA ILE A 75 5.23 -8.25 12.48
C ILE A 75 5.34 -8.06 14.00
N THR A 76 4.28 -7.57 14.63
CA THR A 76 4.27 -7.31 16.07
C THR A 76 4.36 -8.61 16.89
N SER A 77 3.72 -9.68 16.41
CA SER A 77 3.70 -10.99 17.06
C SER A 77 4.99 -11.79 16.83
N ASP A 78 5.80 -11.41 15.85
CA ASP A 78 7.08 -12.07 15.57
C ASP A 78 8.18 -11.52 16.51
N PRO A 79 8.75 -12.35 17.41
CA PRO A 79 9.75 -11.90 18.37
C PRO A 79 11.01 -11.33 17.74
N GLU A 80 11.45 -11.88 16.61
CA GLU A 80 12.64 -11.41 15.92
C GLU A 80 12.39 -10.06 15.22
N ARG A 81 11.32 -9.94 14.47
CA ARG A 81 10.98 -8.71 13.75
C ARG A 81 10.66 -7.54 14.69
N SER A 82 9.99 -7.81 15.80
CA SER A 82 9.61 -6.80 16.80
C SER A 82 10.80 -6.18 17.54
N ARG A 83 11.97 -6.83 17.54
CA ARG A 83 13.21 -6.29 18.16
C ARG A 83 13.71 -5.01 17.48
N TYR A 84 13.59 -4.91 16.16
CA TYR A 84 14.08 -3.79 15.37
C TYR A 84 12.99 -3.03 14.62
N CYS A 85 11.73 -3.42 14.76
CA CYS A 85 10.58 -2.73 14.19
C CYS A 85 9.63 -2.25 15.30
N LYS A 86 9.40 -0.94 15.38
CA LYS A 86 8.40 -0.34 16.28
C LYS A 86 7.27 0.24 15.43
N ILE A 87 6.05 -0.24 15.66
CA ILE A 87 4.84 0.20 14.98
C ILE A 87 4.08 1.17 15.88
N ARG A 88 3.68 2.32 15.34
CA ARG A 88 2.89 3.33 16.04
C ARG A 88 1.80 3.88 15.12
N VAL A 89 0.76 4.45 15.71
CA VAL A 89 -0.21 5.26 14.98
C VAL A 89 0.40 6.64 14.74
N LEU A 90 0.56 7.03 13.48
CA LEU A 90 1.01 8.36 13.07
C LEU A 90 -0.10 9.39 13.31
N CYS A 91 -1.32 9.05 12.89
CA CYS A 91 -2.54 9.84 13.08
C CYS A 91 -3.77 8.99 12.76
N HIS A 92 -4.95 9.57 12.95
CA HIS A 92 -6.20 9.04 12.41
C HIS A 92 -6.54 9.79 11.11
N SER A 93 -7.13 9.08 10.16
CA SER A 93 -7.67 9.63 8.93
C SER A 93 -8.99 10.38 9.18
N LEU A 94 -9.60 10.94 8.15
CA LEU A 94 -10.89 11.64 8.25
C LEU A 94 -12.03 10.74 8.76
N ALA A 95 -12.03 9.45 8.33
CA ALA A 95 -12.97 8.45 8.80
C ALA A 95 -12.55 7.76 10.12
N GLY A 96 -11.50 8.25 10.79
CA GLY A 96 -11.02 7.68 12.04
C GLY A 96 -10.12 6.43 11.89
N ASN A 97 -9.77 6.04 10.66
CA ASN A 97 -8.90 4.90 10.43
C ASN A 97 -7.45 5.22 10.84
N ARG A 98 -6.74 4.23 11.39
CA ARG A 98 -5.35 4.40 11.83
C ARG A 98 -4.41 4.48 10.63
N VAL A 99 -3.62 5.55 10.57
CA VAL A 99 -2.47 5.66 9.67
C VAL A 99 -1.23 5.25 10.46
N TYR A 100 -0.59 4.16 10.05
CA TYR A 100 0.54 3.60 10.78
C TYR A 100 1.86 4.18 10.32
N VAL A 101 2.82 4.25 11.24
CA VAL A 101 4.24 4.50 10.96
C VAL A 101 5.09 3.43 11.61
N LEU A 102 5.98 2.83 10.83
CA LEU A 102 6.97 1.89 11.31
C LEU A 102 8.31 2.62 11.49
N THR A 103 8.98 2.35 12.59
CA THR A 103 10.38 2.74 12.80
C THR A 103 11.22 1.48 12.77
N ILE A 104 12.08 1.34 11.77
CA ILE A 104 12.90 0.14 11.57
C ILE A 104 14.37 0.53 11.64
N THR A 105 15.07 -0.05 12.60
CA THR A 105 16.51 0.13 12.83
C THR A 105 16.98 -0.89 13.87
N ASN A 106 18.21 -1.34 13.78
CA ASN A 106 18.80 -2.10 14.88
C ASN A 106 19.13 -1.17 16.05
N PRO A 107 18.97 -1.62 17.31
CA PRO A 107 19.41 -0.87 18.47
C PRO A 107 20.90 -0.50 18.35
N SER A 108 21.24 0.72 18.71
CA SER A 108 22.65 1.10 18.81
C SER A 108 23.29 0.41 20.01
N PRO A 109 24.57 0.02 19.93
CA PRO A 109 25.30 -0.43 21.11
C PRO A 109 25.21 0.61 22.23
N ALA A 110 25.19 0.14 23.48
CA ALA A 110 25.25 1.02 24.64
C ALA A 110 26.68 1.61 24.72
N THR A 111 26.90 2.72 24.06
CA THR A 111 28.16 3.49 24.10
C THR A 111 27.88 4.90 24.59
N ASP A 112 28.86 5.52 25.24
CA ASP A 112 28.75 6.89 25.73
C ASP A 112 28.49 7.94 24.63
N ARG A 113 28.68 7.56 23.36
CA ARG A 113 28.38 8.40 22.20
C ARG A 113 27.39 7.68 21.26
N PRO A 114 26.09 8.04 21.28
CA PRO A 114 25.11 7.46 20.40
C PRO A 114 25.45 7.80 18.92
N ILE A 115 25.58 6.78 18.09
CA ILE A 115 25.78 6.96 16.65
C ILE A 115 24.50 7.56 16.06
N ARG A 116 24.61 8.77 15.50
CA ARG A 116 23.46 9.42 14.83
C ARG A 116 23.27 8.82 13.43
N LYS A 117 22.35 7.89 13.31
CA LYS A 117 21.96 7.29 12.03
C LYS A 117 21.17 8.30 11.18
N LYS A 118 21.35 8.26 9.86
CA LYS A 118 20.53 9.03 8.92
C LYS A 118 19.13 8.40 8.81
N ALA A 119 18.10 9.23 8.66
CA ALA A 119 16.73 8.78 8.49
C ALA A 119 16.38 8.64 6.99
N VAL A 120 15.72 7.54 6.65
CA VAL A 120 15.12 7.30 5.34
C VAL A 120 13.61 7.22 5.55
N ILE A 121 12.84 8.03 4.80
CA ILE A 121 11.39 8.07 4.93
C ILE A 121 10.79 7.52 3.65
N VAL A 122 9.94 6.50 3.80
CA VAL A 122 9.28 5.83 2.67
C VAL A 122 7.77 5.82 2.92
N THR A 123 7.01 6.19 1.92
CA THR A 123 5.55 6.21 1.99
C THR A 123 4.94 5.47 0.80
N ALA A 124 3.74 4.91 0.98
CA ALA A 124 3.02 4.23 -0.09
C ALA A 124 1.51 4.50 -0.02
N ARG A 125 0.83 4.08 -1.07
CA ARG A 125 -0.64 4.10 -1.20
C ARG A 125 -1.28 5.45 -0.92
N VAL A 126 -0.68 6.52 -1.42
CA VAL A 126 -1.28 7.87 -1.38
C VAL A 126 -2.50 7.94 -2.32
N HIS A 127 -2.43 7.28 -3.48
CA HIS A 127 -3.55 7.07 -4.37
C HIS A 127 -4.13 5.67 -4.16
N PRO A 128 -5.40 5.57 -3.79
CA PRO A 128 -6.01 4.29 -3.40
C PRO A 128 -6.04 3.23 -4.50
N GLY A 129 -6.18 3.63 -5.77
CA GLY A 129 -6.19 2.73 -6.92
C GLY A 129 -4.82 2.15 -7.30
N GLU A 130 -3.73 2.68 -6.75
CA GLU A 130 -2.37 2.19 -7.02
C GLU A 130 -2.02 0.99 -6.10
N THR A 131 -2.78 -0.09 -6.22
CA THR A 131 -2.67 -1.29 -5.36
C THR A 131 -1.28 -1.92 -5.40
N ASN A 132 -0.59 -1.85 -6.54
CA ASN A 132 0.79 -2.29 -6.69
C ASN A 132 1.76 -1.62 -5.70
N SER A 133 1.50 -0.37 -5.30
CA SER A 133 2.34 0.33 -4.32
C SER A 133 2.33 -0.34 -2.95
N SER A 134 1.21 -0.93 -2.53
CA SER A 134 1.11 -1.71 -1.28
C SER A 134 1.89 -3.02 -1.36
N TRP A 135 1.87 -3.71 -2.51
CA TRP A 135 2.65 -4.93 -2.72
C TRP A 135 4.16 -4.64 -2.75
N VAL A 136 4.58 -3.55 -3.42
CA VAL A 136 5.98 -3.09 -3.40
C VAL A 136 6.40 -2.76 -1.98
N MET A 137 5.56 -2.03 -1.22
CA MET A 137 5.83 -1.69 0.17
C MET A 137 5.93 -2.94 1.04
N LYS A 138 5.06 -3.94 0.84
CA LYS A 138 5.14 -5.22 1.57
C LYS A 138 6.46 -5.93 1.29
N GLY A 139 6.86 -6.05 0.02
CA GLY A 139 8.15 -6.66 -0.35
C GLY A 139 9.35 -5.89 0.24
N PHE A 140 9.29 -4.55 0.25
CA PHE A 140 10.31 -3.71 0.88
C PHE A 140 10.41 -3.95 2.39
N LEU A 141 9.27 -4.03 3.08
CA LEU A 141 9.22 -4.35 4.51
C LEU A 141 9.69 -5.77 4.81
N ASP A 142 9.27 -6.76 4.01
CA ASP A 142 9.71 -8.15 4.15
C ASP A 142 11.25 -8.25 4.03
N PHE A 143 11.84 -7.52 3.07
CA PHE A 143 13.29 -7.45 2.92
C PHE A 143 13.95 -6.78 4.12
N LEU A 144 13.52 -5.57 4.51
CA LEU A 144 14.11 -4.85 5.65
C LEU A 144 13.98 -5.63 6.97
N LEU A 145 12.95 -6.43 7.12
CA LEU A 145 12.67 -7.23 8.32
C LEU A 145 13.21 -8.67 8.20
N SER A 146 13.93 -8.98 7.12
CA SER A 146 14.54 -10.29 6.91
C SER A 146 15.85 -10.45 7.71
N PRO A 147 16.31 -11.71 7.90
CA PRO A 147 17.59 -12.00 8.54
C PRO A 147 18.79 -11.79 7.60
N SER A 148 18.60 -11.32 6.37
CA SER A 148 19.68 -11.15 5.40
C SER A 148 20.74 -10.16 5.89
N ASN A 149 22.00 -10.39 5.50
CA ASN A 149 23.11 -9.50 5.85
C ASN A 149 22.90 -8.08 5.34
N ASP A 150 22.39 -7.91 4.12
CA ASP A 150 22.14 -6.59 3.53
C ASP A 150 21.10 -5.81 4.33
N ALA A 151 19.98 -6.46 4.71
CA ALA A 151 18.96 -5.84 5.55
C ALA A 151 19.53 -5.46 6.92
N ARG A 152 20.41 -6.30 7.49
CA ARG A 152 21.08 -6.00 8.76
C ARG A 152 21.98 -4.77 8.64
N VAL A 153 22.82 -4.69 7.61
CA VAL A 153 23.69 -3.53 7.35
C VAL A 153 22.88 -2.25 7.21
N LEU A 154 21.75 -2.31 6.49
CA LEU A 154 20.86 -1.15 6.36
C LEU A 154 20.27 -0.73 7.71
N ARG A 155 19.80 -1.67 8.53
CA ARG A 155 19.25 -1.37 9.87
C ARG A 155 20.34 -0.90 10.87
N ASP A 156 21.61 -1.32 10.68
CA ASP A 156 22.74 -0.86 11.48
C ASP A 156 23.12 0.59 11.16
N SER A 157 22.99 0.98 9.89
CA SER A 157 23.43 2.28 9.37
C SER A 157 22.35 3.35 9.35
N LEU A 158 21.08 2.96 9.24
CA LEU A 158 19.95 3.84 8.96
C LEU A 158 18.80 3.66 9.94
N VAL A 159 17.94 4.68 10.02
CA VAL A 159 16.62 4.62 10.64
C VAL A 159 15.57 4.77 9.53
N PHE A 160 14.78 3.75 9.31
CA PHE A 160 13.67 3.82 8.36
C PHE A 160 12.40 4.27 9.07
N LYS A 161 11.72 5.28 8.51
CA LYS A 161 10.37 5.70 8.88
C LYS A 161 9.45 5.36 7.71
N VAL A 162 8.59 4.39 7.90
CA VAL A 162 7.76 3.84 6.82
C VAL A 162 6.29 4.09 7.12
N VAL A 163 5.58 4.74 6.19
CA VAL A 163 4.12 4.92 6.24
C VAL A 163 3.51 4.08 5.12
N PRO A 164 3.03 2.85 5.41
CA PRO A 164 2.69 1.88 4.37
C PRO A 164 1.42 2.21 3.60
N MET A 165 0.52 3.01 4.17
CA MET A 165 -0.73 3.42 3.50
C MET A 165 -1.13 4.82 3.98
N LEU A 166 -0.95 5.83 3.09
CA LEU A 166 -1.27 7.23 3.41
C LEU A 166 -2.75 7.54 3.31
N ASN A 167 -3.50 6.79 2.50
CA ASN A 167 -4.92 7.05 2.24
C ASN A 167 -5.79 5.80 2.51
N PRO A 168 -5.89 5.35 3.78
CA PRO A 168 -6.70 4.19 4.12
C PRO A 168 -8.19 4.39 3.79
N ASP A 169 -8.72 5.59 4.00
CA ASP A 169 -10.12 5.90 3.72
C ASP A 169 -10.46 5.69 2.24
N GLY A 170 -9.65 6.24 1.35
CA GLY A 170 -9.84 6.06 -0.09
C GLY A 170 -9.73 4.59 -0.52
N VAL A 171 -8.87 3.80 0.14
CA VAL A 171 -8.76 2.35 -0.11
C VAL A 171 -10.05 1.64 0.34
N ILE A 172 -10.58 1.96 1.51
CA ILE A 172 -11.78 1.32 2.07
C ILE A 172 -13.02 1.61 1.23
N VAL A 173 -13.20 2.88 0.80
CA VAL A 173 -14.38 3.28 0.01
C VAL A 173 -14.24 3.00 -1.48
N GLY A 174 -13.07 2.55 -1.95
CA GLY A 174 -12.83 2.19 -3.34
C GLY A 174 -12.56 3.36 -4.28
N ASN A 175 -12.06 4.49 -3.77
CA ASN A 175 -11.61 5.59 -4.63
C ASN A 175 -10.41 5.17 -5.47
N TYR A 176 -10.31 5.71 -6.69
CA TYR A 176 -9.13 5.46 -7.53
C TYR A 176 -7.94 6.37 -7.13
N ARG A 177 -8.21 7.66 -6.85
CA ARG A 177 -7.15 8.66 -6.62
C ARG A 177 -7.33 9.48 -5.35
N CYS A 178 -8.52 9.97 -5.09
CA CYS A 178 -8.76 11.00 -4.08
C CYS A 178 -9.01 10.45 -2.67
N SER A 179 -8.83 11.33 -1.68
CA SER A 179 -9.31 11.12 -0.31
C SER A 179 -10.82 11.28 -0.22
N LEU A 180 -11.41 11.13 0.97
CA LEU A 180 -12.85 11.32 1.20
C LEU A 180 -13.34 12.73 0.84
N THR A 181 -12.47 13.73 0.87
CA THR A 181 -12.80 15.11 0.48
C THR A 181 -12.70 15.36 -1.02
N GLY A 182 -12.52 14.34 -1.85
CA GLY A 182 -12.33 14.47 -3.30
C GLY A 182 -11.00 15.13 -3.69
N ARG A 183 -10.03 15.17 -2.79
CA ARG A 183 -8.73 15.81 -3.03
C ARG A 183 -7.61 14.79 -3.23
N ASP A 184 -6.72 15.09 -4.16
CA ASP A 184 -5.46 14.38 -4.34
C ASP A 184 -4.49 14.74 -3.20
N LEU A 185 -4.26 13.79 -2.29
CA LEU A 185 -3.38 14.01 -1.14
C LEU A 185 -1.95 14.36 -1.57
N ASN A 186 -1.47 13.82 -2.71
CA ASN A 186 -0.12 14.07 -3.21
C ASN A 186 0.08 15.49 -3.79
N ARG A 187 -0.97 16.30 -3.86
CA ARG A 187 -0.91 17.73 -4.22
C ARG A 187 -1.00 18.65 -3.00
N ASN A 188 -1.15 18.08 -1.78
CA ASN A 188 -1.46 18.83 -0.58
C ASN A 188 -0.34 18.84 0.48
N TYR A 189 0.91 18.45 0.14
CA TYR A 189 2.05 18.52 1.07
C TYR A 189 2.40 19.94 1.53
N LYS A 190 2.04 20.97 0.78
CA LYS A 190 2.22 22.39 1.17
C LYS A 190 1.09 22.92 2.06
N SER A 191 -0.05 22.21 2.15
CA SER A 191 -1.21 22.65 2.92
C SER A 191 -0.90 22.78 4.42
N ARG A 192 -1.48 23.79 5.06
CA ARG A 192 -1.42 23.96 6.52
C ARG A 192 -2.65 23.36 7.23
N LEU A 193 -3.63 22.87 6.47
CA LEU A 193 -4.90 22.35 6.99
C LEU A 193 -4.69 20.93 7.53
N LYS A 194 -4.42 20.85 8.83
CA LYS A 194 -4.23 19.57 9.54
C LYS A 194 -5.48 18.67 9.46
N ASP A 195 -6.64 19.28 9.72
CA ASP A 195 -7.91 18.56 9.85
C ASP A 195 -8.44 18.06 8.50
N SER A 196 -8.08 18.72 7.39
CA SER A 196 -8.45 18.29 6.04
C SER A 196 -7.49 17.23 5.46
N PHE A 197 -6.23 17.24 5.87
CA PHE A 197 -5.17 16.38 5.34
C PHE A 197 -4.30 15.76 6.45
N PRO A 198 -4.89 15.05 7.42
CA PRO A 198 -4.14 14.59 8.61
C PRO A 198 -2.92 13.74 8.25
N SER A 199 -3.07 12.74 7.40
CA SER A 199 -1.95 11.85 7.03
C SER A 199 -0.78 12.60 6.40
N ILE A 200 -1.06 13.56 5.52
CA ILE A 200 -0.04 14.40 4.88
C ILE A 200 0.60 15.37 5.87
N TRP A 201 -0.21 16.01 6.70
CA TRP A 201 0.30 16.95 7.70
C TRP A 201 1.25 16.29 8.70
N PHE A 202 0.85 15.14 9.25
CA PHE A 202 1.68 14.40 10.20
C PHE A 202 2.93 13.79 9.54
N THR A 203 2.84 13.28 8.31
CA THR A 203 4.00 12.80 7.55
C THR A 203 5.00 13.92 7.30
N ARG A 204 4.54 15.08 6.82
CA ARG A 204 5.39 16.26 6.61
C ARG A 204 6.09 16.70 7.89
N ASN A 205 5.39 16.73 9.01
CA ASN A 205 5.97 17.13 10.29
C ASN A 205 6.98 16.10 10.83
N MET A 206 6.76 14.81 10.55
CA MET A 206 7.75 13.76 10.84
C MET A 206 9.04 13.95 10.03
N ILE A 207 8.93 14.38 8.76
CA ILE A 207 10.09 14.63 7.88
C ILE A 207 10.94 15.83 8.40
N ARG A 208 10.30 16.83 9.01
CA ARG A 208 10.97 18.06 9.47
C ARG A 208 11.68 17.92 10.82
N ARG A 209 11.45 16.84 11.55
CA ARG A 209 12.09 16.53 12.84
C ARG A 209 13.39 15.76 12.67
#